data_1bb7c9b8aee3c59f1ed92ef46a5c2029
#
_entry.id   1bb7c9b8aee3c59f1ed92ef46a5c2029
#
_cell.length_a   1.000
_cell.length_b   1.000
_cell.length_c   1.000
_cell.angle_alpha   90.00
_cell.angle_beta   90.00
_cell.angle_gamma   90.00
#
_symmetry.space_group_name_H-M   'P 1'
#
loop_
_entity.id
_entity.type
_entity.pdbx_description
1 polymer ?
#
loop_
_entity_poly.entity_id
_entity_poly.type
_entity_poly.pdbx_seq_one_letter_code
_entity_poly.pdbx_strand_id
1 'polypeptide(L)'
;MSNLIRGKTGDWEVVIGIEVHAQIISNSKLFSSASTKFGGDHNTQVSFIDAGMPGMLPVINWVCVEQAIKTGLGLNAKINNYSIFDRKNYFYPDLPQGYQISQYQQPIVGEGAVTIDIEDNNSKTIRIERLHLEQDAGKSLHDQHPEYSFVDLNRSGVALMEIVSMPDINSAEEAQNYIKKLRSIMRYLGTCDGNMEEGSLRADINVSVRKPGEELGTRCEIKNVNSIKFIGQALSLIHI
;
A
#
# COMPACT_ATOMS: atom_id res chain seq x y z
N MET A 1 15.74 20.15 -10.62
CA MET A 1 17.07 20.05 -9.96
C MET A 1 16.87 19.17 -8.76
N SER A 2 17.71 18.14 -8.54
CA SER A 2 17.62 17.32 -7.32
C SER A 2 17.85 18.21 -6.10
N ASN A 3 16.92 18.17 -5.13
CA ASN A 3 17.10 18.90 -3.87
C ASN A 3 18.24 18.24 -3.08
N LEU A 4 19.44 18.78 -3.20
CA LEU A 4 20.60 18.30 -2.45
C LEU A 4 20.55 18.84 -1.02
N ILE A 5 20.81 17.97 -0.06
CA ILE A 5 20.95 18.33 1.35
C ILE A 5 22.44 18.43 1.67
N ARG A 6 22.85 19.56 2.22
CA ARG A 6 24.23 19.76 2.65
C ARG A 6 24.50 19.04 3.96
N GLY A 7 25.28 17.96 3.90
CA GLY A 7 25.75 17.24 5.09
C GLY A 7 27.19 17.62 5.47
N LYS A 8 27.67 17.04 6.59
CA LYS A 8 29.05 17.30 7.09
C LYS A 8 30.13 16.85 6.10
N THR A 9 29.84 15.86 5.25
CA THR A 9 30.78 15.23 4.32
C THR A 9 30.51 15.55 2.86
N GLY A 10 29.71 16.60 2.57
CA GLY A 10 29.34 17.04 1.23
C GLY A 10 27.84 17.06 1.01
N ASP A 11 27.44 17.17 -0.25
CA ASP A 11 26.04 17.20 -0.64
C ASP A 11 25.49 15.76 -0.78
N TRP A 12 24.22 15.59 -0.38
CA TRP A 12 23.51 14.32 -0.38
C TRP A 12 22.20 14.44 -1.13
N GLU A 13 21.84 13.40 -1.85
CA GLU A 13 20.54 13.23 -2.51
C GLU A 13 19.63 12.36 -1.64
N VAL A 14 18.40 12.82 -1.39
CA VAL A 14 17.35 12.01 -0.77
C VAL A 14 16.68 11.17 -1.83
N VAL A 15 16.49 9.89 -1.55
CA VAL A 15 15.86 8.92 -2.45
C VAL A 15 14.72 8.25 -1.71
N ILE A 16 13.51 8.38 -2.23
CA ILE A 16 12.28 7.90 -1.60
C ILE A 16 11.52 7.02 -2.59
N GLY A 17 11.12 5.83 -2.12
CA GLY A 17 10.12 4.96 -2.74
C GLY A 17 8.95 4.79 -1.80
N ILE A 18 7.75 4.61 -2.33
CA ILE A 18 6.52 4.50 -1.54
C ILE A 18 5.74 3.27 -1.99
N GLU A 19 5.30 2.48 -1.01
CA GLU A 19 4.35 1.39 -1.17
C GLU A 19 2.99 1.86 -0.64
N VAL A 20 1.97 1.85 -1.50
CA VAL A 20 0.63 2.33 -1.15
C VAL A 20 -0.33 1.16 -1.10
N HIS A 21 -0.89 0.92 0.08
CA HIS A 21 -1.92 -0.08 0.29
C HIS A 21 -3.30 0.57 0.20
N ALA A 22 -4.08 0.18 -0.79
CA ALA A 22 -5.40 0.72 -1.05
C ALA A 22 -6.46 -0.39 -0.97
N GLN A 23 -7.42 -0.28 -0.05
CA GLN A 23 -8.54 -1.22 0.02
C GLN A 23 -9.45 -1.05 -1.19
N ILE A 24 -9.77 -2.16 -1.83
CA ILE A 24 -10.60 -2.19 -3.02
C ILE A 24 -12.07 -1.99 -2.64
N ILE A 25 -12.76 -1.16 -3.39
CA ILE A 25 -14.22 -1.06 -3.31
C ILE A 25 -14.85 -2.32 -3.89
N SER A 26 -15.29 -3.19 -2.99
CA SER A 26 -16.01 -4.43 -3.27
C SER A 26 -16.95 -4.74 -2.11
N ASN A 27 -18.10 -5.36 -2.36
CA ASN A 27 -19.02 -5.77 -1.31
C ASN A 27 -18.59 -7.02 -0.54
N SER A 28 -17.63 -7.76 -1.10
CA SER A 28 -17.07 -8.97 -0.51
C SER A 28 -15.55 -8.98 -0.60
N LYS A 29 -14.92 -9.79 0.24
CA LYS A 29 -13.47 -9.90 0.38
C LYS A 29 -12.81 -10.52 -0.85
N LEU A 30 -11.47 -10.56 -0.87
CA LEU A 30 -10.69 -11.06 -2.01
C LEU A 30 -10.98 -12.53 -2.34
N PHE A 31 -11.14 -13.36 -1.32
CA PHE A 31 -11.30 -14.80 -1.47
C PHE A 31 -12.52 -15.37 -0.74
N SER A 32 -13.39 -14.53 -0.22
CA SER A 32 -14.59 -14.97 0.50
C SER A 32 -15.78 -14.04 0.25
N SER A 33 -16.98 -14.53 0.55
CA SER A 33 -18.22 -13.75 0.46
C SER A 33 -18.50 -12.86 1.66
N ALA A 34 -17.63 -12.86 2.67
CA ALA A 34 -17.82 -12.02 3.84
C ALA A 34 -17.82 -10.53 3.48
N SER A 35 -18.62 -9.75 4.18
CA SER A 35 -18.80 -8.33 3.93
C SER A 35 -17.51 -7.53 4.19
N THR A 36 -17.31 -6.47 3.42
CA THR A 36 -16.22 -5.51 3.60
C THR A 36 -16.70 -4.20 4.24
N LYS A 37 -17.97 -4.13 4.68
CA LYS A 37 -18.57 -2.91 5.23
C LYS A 37 -17.84 -2.47 6.48
N PHE A 38 -17.39 -1.21 6.52
CA PHE A 38 -16.76 -0.61 7.68
C PHE A 38 -17.75 -0.45 8.86
N GLY A 39 -17.25 -0.58 10.10
CA GLY A 39 -18.00 -0.29 11.33
C GLY A 39 -18.95 -1.40 11.79
N GLY A 40 -18.80 -2.63 11.29
CA GLY A 40 -19.51 -3.80 11.84
C GLY A 40 -18.96 -4.21 13.21
N ASP A 41 -19.79 -4.87 14.04
CA ASP A 41 -19.36 -5.43 15.33
C ASP A 41 -18.21 -6.41 15.13
N HIS A 42 -17.32 -6.52 16.12
CA HIS A 42 -16.12 -7.36 16.05
C HIS A 42 -16.44 -8.81 15.65
N ASN A 43 -15.69 -9.33 14.71
CA ASN A 43 -15.76 -10.72 14.21
C ASN A 43 -17.13 -11.14 13.63
N THR A 44 -17.96 -10.18 13.17
CA THR A 44 -19.25 -10.49 12.53
C THR A 44 -19.17 -10.63 11.00
N GLN A 45 -18.06 -10.21 10.41
CA GLN A 45 -17.83 -10.22 8.96
C GLN A 45 -16.65 -11.15 8.62
N VAL A 46 -16.72 -12.40 9.08
CA VAL A 46 -15.63 -13.38 8.99
C VAL A 46 -16.16 -14.67 8.38
N SER A 47 -15.53 -15.14 7.30
CA SER A 47 -15.76 -16.48 6.75
C SER A 47 -14.77 -17.48 7.33
N PHE A 48 -15.01 -18.78 7.05
CA PHE A 48 -14.06 -19.83 7.41
C PHE A 48 -12.70 -19.69 6.71
N ILE A 49 -12.68 -19.09 5.51
CA ILE A 49 -11.44 -18.76 4.79
C ILE A 49 -10.67 -17.68 5.54
N ASP A 50 -11.37 -16.60 5.95
CA ASP A 50 -10.76 -15.47 6.68
C ASP A 50 -10.24 -15.90 8.06
N ALA A 51 -10.90 -16.88 8.67
CA ALA A 51 -10.49 -17.49 9.95
C ALA A 51 -9.41 -18.58 9.81
N GLY A 52 -8.93 -18.87 8.61
CA GLY A 52 -7.89 -19.87 8.37
C GLY A 52 -8.31 -21.31 8.70
N MET A 53 -9.60 -21.65 8.61
CA MET A 53 -10.09 -22.99 8.96
C MET A 53 -9.55 -24.06 8.02
N PRO A 54 -9.18 -25.24 8.53
CA PRO A 54 -8.66 -26.34 7.72
C PRO A 54 -9.62 -26.76 6.57
N GLY A 55 -9.06 -27.01 5.39
CA GLY A 55 -9.82 -27.47 4.22
C GLY A 55 -10.49 -26.35 3.43
N MET A 56 -10.43 -25.11 3.85
CA MET A 56 -10.97 -23.96 3.10
C MET A 56 -9.99 -23.54 2.02
N LEU A 57 -10.46 -23.51 0.76
CA LEU A 57 -9.65 -23.09 -0.38
C LEU A 57 -10.15 -21.73 -0.90
N PRO A 58 -9.23 -20.80 -1.17
CA PRO A 58 -9.59 -19.48 -1.67
C PRO A 58 -10.10 -19.55 -3.12
N VAL A 59 -11.17 -18.78 -3.40
CA VAL A 59 -11.67 -18.54 -4.75
C VAL A 59 -11.71 -17.04 -4.98
N ILE A 60 -11.03 -16.57 -6.04
CA ILE A 60 -10.83 -15.13 -6.26
C ILE A 60 -12.14 -14.41 -6.58
N ASN A 61 -12.28 -13.22 -5.99
CA ASN A 61 -13.35 -12.29 -6.29
C ASN A 61 -13.03 -11.51 -7.58
N TRP A 62 -13.82 -11.74 -8.63
CA TRP A 62 -13.63 -11.11 -9.94
C TRP A 62 -13.69 -9.56 -9.86
N VAL A 63 -14.55 -8.99 -9.02
CA VAL A 63 -14.65 -7.53 -8.85
C VAL A 63 -13.31 -6.94 -8.42
N CYS A 64 -12.57 -7.63 -7.55
CA CYS A 64 -11.25 -7.16 -7.12
C CYS A 64 -10.24 -7.16 -8.27
N VAL A 65 -10.32 -8.14 -9.17
CA VAL A 65 -9.50 -8.20 -10.39
C VAL A 65 -9.81 -7.02 -11.32
N GLU A 66 -11.09 -6.78 -11.59
CA GLU A 66 -11.53 -5.65 -12.43
C GLU A 66 -11.07 -4.30 -11.87
N GLN A 67 -11.20 -4.10 -10.56
CA GLN A 67 -10.78 -2.85 -9.91
C GLN A 67 -9.25 -2.65 -9.98
N ALA A 68 -8.47 -3.73 -9.84
CA ALA A 68 -7.02 -3.66 -10.00
C ALA A 68 -6.62 -3.31 -11.44
N ILE A 69 -7.25 -3.94 -12.45
CA ILE A 69 -7.03 -3.64 -13.87
C ILE A 69 -7.40 -2.18 -14.16
N LYS A 70 -8.56 -1.73 -13.68
CA LYS A 70 -9.05 -0.36 -13.84
C LYS A 70 -8.08 0.67 -13.24
N THR A 71 -7.55 0.38 -12.06
CA THR A 71 -6.52 1.22 -11.43
C THR A 71 -5.24 1.20 -12.27
N GLY A 72 -4.78 0.04 -12.71
CA GLY A 72 -3.60 -0.09 -13.57
C GLY A 72 -3.70 0.74 -14.86
N LEU A 73 -4.84 0.72 -15.52
CA LEU A 73 -5.10 1.56 -16.69
C LEU A 73 -5.04 3.06 -16.35
N GLY A 74 -5.58 3.46 -15.20
CA GLY A 74 -5.50 4.84 -14.71
C GLY A 74 -4.09 5.29 -14.31
N LEU A 75 -3.20 4.35 -14.07
CA LEU A 75 -1.77 4.59 -13.81
C LEU A 75 -0.91 4.49 -15.09
N ASN A 76 -1.52 4.40 -16.26
CA ASN A 76 -0.85 4.16 -17.55
C ASN A 76 0.08 2.93 -17.50
N ALA A 77 -0.32 1.92 -16.76
CA ALA A 77 0.50 0.74 -16.50
C ALA A 77 0.16 -0.41 -17.45
N LYS A 78 1.12 -1.30 -17.63
CA LYS A 78 0.96 -2.54 -18.42
C LYS A 78 0.10 -3.53 -17.63
N ILE A 79 -1.01 -3.98 -18.23
CA ILE A 79 -1.80 -5.08 -17.67
C ILE A 79 -1.21 -6.40 -18.13
N ASN A 80 -0.96 -7.31 -17.17
CA ASN A 80 -0.42 -8.62 -17.45
C ASN A 80 -1.57 -9.63 -17.66
N ASN A 81 -1.57 -10.33 -18.79
CA ASN A 81 -2.58 -11.35 -19.10
C ASN A 81 -2.41 -12.64 -18.29
N TYR A 82 -1.29 -12.78 -17.60
CA TYR A 82 -0.96 -13.91 -16.75
C TYR A 82 -0.38 -13.38 -15.45
N SER A 83 -0.96 -13.82 -14.35
CA SER A 83 -0.49 -13.45 -13.00
C SER A 83 -0.65 -14.62 -12.04
N ILE A 84 0.18 -14.66 -11.01
CA ILE A 84 0.19 -15.74 -10.01
C ILE A 84 0.10 -15.13 -8.62
N PHE A 85 -0.63 -15.82 -7.74
CA PHE A 85 -0.60 -15.57 -6.31
C PHE A 85 0.46 -16.43 -5.64
N ASP A 86 1.25 -15.80 -4.79
CA ASP A 86 2.28 -16.38 -3.94
C ASP A 86 1.80 -16.39 -2.48
N ARG A 87 2.53 -17.10 -1.63
CA ARG A 87 2.32 -17.09 -0.18
C ARG A 87 3.48 -16.38 0.51
N LYS A 88 3.18 -15.26 1.18
CA LYS A 88 4.11 -14.55 2.05
C LYS A 88 3.92 -15.08 3.48
N ASN A 89 4.79 -15.98 3.91
CA ASN A 89 4.66 -16.65 5.20
C ASN A 89 5.15 -15.75 6.33
N TYR A 90 4.27 -15.46 7.28
CA TYR A 90 4.58 -14.83 8.55
C TYR A 90 3.47 -15.12 9.57
N PHE A 91 3.80 -15.06 10.86
CA PHE A 91 2.92 -15.50 11.94
C PHE A 91 2.54 -14.33 12.81
N TYR A 92 1.29 -13.92 12.71
CA TYR A 92 0.67 -12.91 13.55
C TYR A 92 -0.73 -13.35 13.97
N PRO A 93 -1.22 -12.99 15.17
CA PRO A 93 -2.55 -13.38 15.64
C PRO A 93 -3.69 -12.93 14.73
N ASP A 94 -3.53 -11.79 14.06
CA ASP A 94 -4.49 -11.22 13.12
C ASP A 94 -4.37 -11.76 11.69
N LEU A 95 -3.51 -12.75 11.48
CA LEU A 95 -3.36 -13.51 10.24
C LEU A 95 -3.51 -15.02 10.52
N PRO A 96 -4.73 -15.54 10.73
CA PRO A 96 -4.96 -16.89 11.28
C PRO A 96 -4.35 -18.04 10.48
N GLN A 97 -4.27 -17.88 9.15
CA GLN A 97 -3.68 -18.88 8.25
C GLN A 97 -2.14 -18.96 8.32
N GLY A 98 -1.47 -17.98 8.95
CA GLY A 98 -0.02 -17.93 9.04
C GLY A 98 0.70 -17.54 7.76
N TYR A 99 -0.03 -17.10 6.74
CA TYR A 99 0.51 -16.54 5.48
C TYR A 99 -0.47 -15.53 4.89
N GLN A 100 0.05 -14.60 4.12
CA GLN A 100 -0.72 -13.68 3.29
C GLN A 100 -0.67 -14.17 1.85
N ILE A 101 -1.83 -14.24 1.18
CA ILE A 101 -1.87 -14.45 -0.27
C ILE A 101 -1.61 -13.09 -0.92
N SER A 102 -0.57 -13.01 -1.72
CA SER A 102 -0.07 -11.81 -2.38
C SER A 102 0.46 -12.15 -3.77
N GLN A 103 0.98 -11.18 -4.51
CA GLN A 103 1.65 -11.40 -5.79
C GLN A 103 3.04 -10.76 -5.75
N TYR A 104 4.04 -11.38 -6.35
CA TYR A 104 5.40 -10.84 -6.36
C TYR A 104 6.00 -10.78 -7.78
N GLN A 105 6.46 -11.92 -8.31
CA GLN A 105 7.14 -11.94 -9.61
C GLN A 105 6.21 -11.75 -10.81
N GLN A 106 4.95 -12.12 -10.66
CA GLN A 106 3.95 -12.07 -11.73
C GLN A 106 2.69 -11.33 -11.25
N PRO A 107 2.82 -10.01 -10.99
CA PRO A 107 1.71 -9.19 -10.56
C PRO A 107 0.68 -8.99 -11.67
N ILE A 108 -0.55 -8.66 -11.30
CA ILE A 108 -1.62 -8.38 -12.27
C ILE A 108 -1.34 -7.13 -13.11
N VAL A 109 -0.64 -6.13 -12.54
CA VAL A 109 -0.26 -4.88 -13.20
C VAL A 109 1.25 -4.68 -13.07
N GLY A 110 1.91 -4.49 -14.19
CA GLY A 110 3.33 -4.22 -14.28
C GLY A 110 3.65 -2.72 -14.22
N GLU A 111 4.71 -2.34 -14.93
CA GLU A 111 5.23 -0.97 -14.95
C GLU A 111 4.21 0.05 -15.43
N GLY A 112 4.21 1.21 -14.79
CA GLY A 112 3.36 2.35 -15.08
C GLY A 112 3.99 3.66 -14.64
N ALA A 113 3.20 4.74 -14.64
CA ALA A 113 3.70 6.05 -14.21
C ALA A 113 2.57 6.97 -13.74
N VAL A 114 2.91 7.86 -12.80
CA VAL A 114 2.04 8.93 -12.32
C VAL A 114 2.78 10.26 -12.44
N THR A 115 2.19 11.23 -13.12
CA THR A 115 2.72 12.58 -13.17
C THR A 115 2.12 13.41 -12.05
N ILE A 116 2.99 13.98 -11.23
CA ILE A 116 2.64 14.89 -10.12
C ILE A 116 2.96 16.33 -10.51
N ASP A 117 2.17 17.23 -9.97
CA ASP A 117 2.42 18.66 -10.11
C ASP A 117 3.34 19.10 -8.97
N ILE A 118 4.37 19.87 -9.29
CA ILE A 118 5.30 20.51 -8.35
C ILE A 118 5.24 22.02 -8.54
N GLU A 119 5.91 22.81 -7.66
CA GLU A 119 5.88 24.26 -7.72
C GLU A 119 6.27 24.82 -9.12
N ASP A 120 5.91 26.07 -9.38
CA ASP A 120 6.24 26.81 -10.61
C ASP A 120 5.70 26.22 -11.94
N ASN A 121 4.53 25.58 -11.91
CA ASN A 121 3.94 24.91 -13.08
C ASN A 121 4.81 23.79 -13.68
N ASN A 122 5.74 23.25 -12.92
CA ASN A 122 6.53 22.09 -13.30
C ASN A 122 5.79 20.80 -12.93
N SER A 123 6.13 19.73 -13.61
CA SER A 123 5.63 18.39 -13.30
C SER A 123 6.77 17.38 -13.23
N LYS A 124 6.56 16.31 -12.46
CA LYS A 124 7.50 15.21 -12.36
C LYS A 124 6.76 13.89 -12.54
N THR A 125 7.34 13.01 -13.32
CA THR A 125 6.80 11.65 -13.49
C THR A 125 7.47 10.71 -12.50
N ILE A 126 6.66 10.05 -11.70
CA ILE A 126 7.06 8.99 -10.77
C ILE A 126 6.68 7.66 -11.42
N ARG A 127 7.65 6.80 -11.63
CA ARG A 127 7.44 5.47 -12.20
C ARG A 127 6.81 4.56 -11.14
N ILE A 128 5.92 3.71 -11.60
CA ILE A 128 5.34 2.61 -10.83
C ILE A 128 6.05 1.32 -11.25
N GLU A 129 6.57 0.56 -10.30
CA GLU A 129 7.16 -0.75 -10.55
C GLU A 129 6.07 -1.78 -10.86
N ARG A 130 5.05 -1.83 -10.02
CA ARG A 130 3.91 -2.75 -10.13
C ARG A 130 2.72 -2.32 -9.28
N LEU A 131 1.57 -2.90 -9.60
CA LEU A 131 0.43 -2.99 -8.69
C LEU A 131 0.06 -4.46 -8.58
N HIS A 132 -0.09 -4.95 -7.36
CA HIS A 132 -0.50 -6.32 -7.12
C HIS A 132 -1.65 -6.42 -6.12
N LEU A 133 -2.35 -7.55 -6.18
CA LEU A 133 -3.44 -7.88 -5.27
C LEU A 133 -2.91 -8.66 -4.07
N GLU A 134 -3.42 -8.34 -2.89
CA GLU A 134 -3.14 -9.08 -1.67
C GLU A 134 -4.28 -9.01 -0.66
N GLN A 135 -4.24 -9.86 0.36
CA GLN A 135 -5.17 -9.84 1.48
C GLN A 135 -4.73 -8.85 2.55
N ASP A 136 -5.67 -8.07 3.10
CA ASP A 136 -5.41 -7.35 4.36
C ASP A 136 -5.42 -8.31 5.56
N ALA A 137 -4.66 -7.97 6.59
CA ALA A 137 -4.68 -8.67 7.87
C ALA A 137 -5.85 -8.18 8.75
N GLY A 138 -6.20 -8.90 9.80
CA GLY A 138 -7.14 -8.46 10.83
C GLY A 138 -6.60 -7.28 11.64
N LYS A 139 -7.16 -7.07 12.81
CA LYS A 139 -6.68 -6.07 13.78
C LYS A 139 -6.36 -6.74 15.11
N SER A 140 -5.21 -6.43 15.68
CA SER A 140 -4.88 -6.73 17.07
C SER A 140 -5.23 -5.54 17.95
N LEU A 141 -6.05 -5.76 18.97
CA LEU A 141 -6.56 -4.74 19.90
C LEU A 141 -5.82 -4.92 21.24
N HIS A 142 -4.93 -4.00 21.57
CA HIS A 142 -4.04 -4.10 22.74
C HIS A 142 -4.46 -3.21 23.92
N ASP A 143 -5.42 -2.33 23.71
CA ASP A 143 -5.86 -1.30 24.65
C ASP A 143 -7.08 -1.68 25.48
N GLN A 144 -7.72 -2.82 25.18
CA GLN A 144 -8.95 -3.24 25.82
C GLN A 144 -8.75 -4.03 27.12
N HIS A 145 -7.57 -4.60 27.35
CA HIS A 145 -7.23 -5.38 28.53
C HIS A 145 -5.73 -5.35 28.84
N PRO A 146 -5.31 -5.26 30.13
CA PRO A 146 -3.90 -5.14 30.48
C PRO A 146 -3.05 -6.40 30.20
N GLU A 147 -3.68 -7.60 30.20
CA GLU A 147 -3.00 -8.88 30.05
C GLU A 147 -3.33 -9.62 28.76
N TYR A 148 -4.36 -9.21 28.03
CA TYR A 148 -4.83 -9.89 26.83
C TYR A 148 -4.90 -8.94 25.64
N SER A 149 -4.53 -9.43 24.47
CA SER A 149 -4.82 -8.79 23.18
C SER A 149 -6.00 -9.49 22.53
N PHE A 150 -6.95 -8.72 22.04
CA PHE A 150 -8.08 -9.24 21.28
C PHE A 150 -7.79 -9.17 19.78
N VAL A 151 -8.40 -10.06 19.02
CA VAL A 151 -8.25 -10.11 17.56
C VAL A 151 -9.61 -9.88 16.91
N ASP A 152 -9.67 -8.90 16.02
CA ASP A 152 -10.82 -8.63 15.15
C ASP A 152 -10.47 -9.01 13.71
N LEU A 153 -11.13 -10.02 13.19
CA LEU A 153 -10.92 -10.56 11.85
C LEU A 153 -11.84 -9.94 10.77
N ASN A 154 -12.63 -8.94 11.11
CA ASN A 154 -13.51 -8.28 10.13
C ASN A 154 -12.73 -7.76 8.91
N ARG A 155 -11.52 -7.24 9.13
CA ARG A 155 -10.64 -6.76 8.05
C ARG A 155 -9.85 -7.88 7.36
N SER A 156 -9.61 -9.01 8.05
CA SER A 156 -8.85 -10.14 7.49
C SER A 156 -9.45 -10.59 6.15
N GLY A 157 -8.63 -10.66 5.10
CA GLY A 157 -9.04 -11.05 3.77
C GLY A 157 -9.71 -9.95 2.93
N VAL A 158 -9.87 -8.72 3.43
CA VAL A 158 -10.26 -7.57 2.60
C VAL A 158 -9.22 -7.40 1.50
N ALA A 159 -9.66 -7.12 0.28
CA ALA A 159 -8.77 -6.98 -0.86
C ALA A 159 -7.98 -5.67 -0.80
N LEU A 160 -6.66 -5.76 -0.96
CA LEU A 160 -5.76 -4.64 -1.13
C LEU A 160 -5.16 -4.63 -2.53
N MET A 161 -4.98 -3.42 -3.07
CA MET A 161 -3.99 -3.12 -4.10
C MET A 161 -2.76 -2.56 -3.41
N GLU A 162 -1.62 -3.21 -3.56
CA GLU A 162 -0.34 -2.62 -3.21
C GLU A 162 0.29 -2.02 -4.47
N ILE A 163 0.50 -0.70 -4.45
CA ILE A 163 1.09 0.08 -5.55
C ILE A 163 2.49 0.46 -5.14
N VAL A 164 3.49 -0.10 -5.81
CA VAL A 164 4.91 0.12 -5.51
C VAL A 164 5.49 1.12 -6.49
N SER A 165 6.00 2.24 -5.99
CA SER A 165 6.73 3.21 -6.80
C SER A 165 8.20 2.83 -6.97
N MET A 166 8.80 3.26 -8.07
CA MET A 166 10.25 3.37 -8.16
C MET A 166 10.76 4.50 -7.23
N PRO A 167 12.05 4.49 -6.85
CA PRO A 167 12.63 5.47 -5.94
C PRO A 167 12.93 6.80 -6.65
N ASP A 168 11.94 7.37 -7.30
CA ASP A 168 12.05 8.59 -8.09
C ASP A 168 11.76 9.87 -7.28
N ILE A 169 11.25 9.74 -6.05
CA ILE A 169 10.84 10.85 -5.19
C ILE A 169 12.04 11.35 -4.40
N ASN A 170 12.22 12.68 -4.32
CA ASN A 170 13.39 13.30 -3.70
C ASN A 170 13.06 14.33 -2.61
N SER A 171 11.78 14.57 -2.33
CA SER A 171 11.36 15.50 -1.28
C SER A 171 10.07 15.05 -0.59
N ALA A 172 9.85 15.59 0.61
CA ALA A 172 8.62 15.37 1.36
C ALA A 172 7.38 15.91 0.62
N GLU A 173 7.52 17.02 -0.07
CA GLU A 173 6.46 17.62 -0.88
C GLU A 173 6.09 16.74 -2.08
N GLU A 174 7.08 16.25 -2.83
CA GLU A 174 6.85 15.31 -3.92
C GLU A 174 6.13 14.05 -3.43
N ALA A 175 6.52 13.50 -2.27
CA ALA A 175 5.87 12.36 -1.65
C ALA A 175 4.40 12.63 -1.31
N GLN A 176 4.10 13.80 -0.73
CA GLN A 176 2.73 14.20 -0.44
C GLN A 176 1.90 14.39 -1.72
N ASN A 177 2.48 15.01 -2.74
CA ASN A 177 1.79 15.24 -4.03
C ASN A 177 1.55 13.92 -4.78
N TYR A 178 2.48 12.96 -4.68
CA TYR A 178 2.30 11.62 -5.21
C TYR A 178 1.10 10.90 -4.57
N ILE A 179 1.01 10.90 -3.24
CA ILE A 179 -0.13 10.27 -2.53
C ILE A 179 -1.45 11.00 -2.83
N LYS A 180 -1.46 12.33 -2.88
CA LYS A 180 -2.65 13.11 -3.29
C LYS A 180 -3.12 12.72 -4.69
N LYS A 181 -2.19 12.58 -5.63
CA LYS A 181 -2.48 12.24 -7.02
C LYS A 181 -3.03 10.83 -7.14
N LEU A 182 -2.38 9.84 -6.52
CA LEU A 182 -2.86 8.45 -6.48
C LEU A 182 -4.26 8.34 -5.87
N ARG A 183 -4.45 8.98 -4.70
CA ARG A 183 -5.76 9.02 -4.04
C ARG A 183 -6.84 9.60 -4.95
N SER A 184 -6.53 10.68 -5.65
CA SER A 184 -7.48 11.32 -6.58
C SER A 184 -7.81 10.42 -7.75
N ILE A 185 -6.84 9.74 -8.35
CA ILE A 185 -7.04 8.78 -9.44
C ILE A 185 -7.96 7.65 -8.99
N MET A 186 -7.66 6.99 -7.87
CA MET A 186 -8.43 5.86 -7.38
C MET A 186 -9.87 6.24 -7.00
N ARG A 187 -10.06 7.41 -6.39
CA ARG A 187 -11.40 7.95 -6.08
C ARG A 187 -12.20 8.28 -7.33
N TYR A 188 -11.57 8.89 -8.33
CA TYR A 188 -12.20 9.20 -9.61
C TYR A 188 -12.63 7.93 -10.35
N LEU A 189 -11.79 6.91 -10.33
CA LEU A 189 -12.07 5.60 -10.93
C LEU A 189 -13.10 4.79 -10.11
N GLY A 190 -13.31 5.12 -8.85
CA GLY A 190 -14.16 4.36 -7.93
C GLY A 190 -13.57 3.00 -7.54
N THR A 191 -12.23 2.89 -7.49
CA THR A 191 -11.52 1.65 -7.14
C THR A 191 -11.10 1.58 -5.68
N CYS A 192 -10.91 2.74 -5.02
CA CYS A 192 -10.68 2.91 -3.59
C CYS A 192 -11.36 4.20 -3.12
N ASP A 193 -11.91 4.24 -1.93
CA ASP A 193 -12.52 5.43 -1.35
C ASP A 193 -11.49 6.48 -0.91
N GLY A 194 -10.23 6.03 -0.70
CA GLY A 194 -9.11 6.87 -0.29
C GLY A 194 -9.26 7.43 1.12
N ASN A 195 -10.05 6.79 1.99
CA ASN A 195 -10.23 7.22 3.37
C ASN A 195 -9.05 6.76 4.24
N MET A 196 -8.11 7.66 4.47
CA MET A 196 -6.91 7.36 5.26
C MET A 196 -7.23 7.22 6.76
N GLU A 197 -8.26 7.90 7.27
CA GLU A 197 -8.63 7.85 8.69
C GLU A 197 -9.24 6.48 9.06
N GLU A 198 -9.97 5.86 8.16
CA GLU A 198 -10.50 4.50 8.32
C GLU A 198 -9.47 3.42 7.96
N GLY A 199 -8.32 3.81 7.41
CA GLY A 199 -7.25 2.90 7.01
C GLY A 199 -7.47 2.26 5.64
N SER A 200 -8.43 2.76 4.84
CA SER A 200 -8.64 2.30 3.46
C SER A 200 -7.47 2.66 2.52
N LEU A 201 -6.67 3.64 2.89
CA LEU A 201 -5.46 4.04 2.19
C LEU A 201 -4.34 4.27 3.19
N ARG A 202 -3.22 3.56 3.04
CA ARG A 202 -2.03 3.65 3.88
C ARG A 202 -0.80 3.70 3.00
N ALA A 203 0.31 4.24 3.53
CA ALA A 203 1.58 4.27 2.82
C ALA A 203 2.71 3.78 3.72
N ASP A 204 3.60 2.96 3.15
CA ASP A 204 4.89 2.60 3.71
C ASP A 204 5.96 3.36 2.92
N ILE A 205 6.82 4.11 3.63
CA ILE A 205 7.77 5.02 3.05
C ILE A 205 9.17 4.42 3.20
N ASN A 206 9.81 4.17 2.09
CA ASN A 206 11.20 3.74 2.01
C ASN A 206 12.06 4.94 1.67
N VAL A 207 13.03 5.27 2.52
CA VAL A 207 13.92 6.40 2.33
C VAL A 207 15.37 6.02 2.54
N SER A 208 16.24 6.56 1.72
CA SER A 208 17.69 6.50 1.85
C SER A 208 18.31 7.81 1.41
N VAL A 209 19.60 7.98 1.70
CA VAL A 209 20.42 9.08 1.20
C VAL A 209 21.65 8.52 0.50
N ARG A 210 22.08 9.19 -0.56
CA ARG A 210 23.31 8.85 -1.28
C ARG A 210 24.05 10.12 -1.70
N LYS A 211 25.30 10.00 -2.02
CA LYS A 211 25.99 11.08 -2.77
C LYS A 211 25.51 11.07 -4.22
N PRO A 212 25.42 12.23 -4.86
CA PRO A 212 24.98 12.30 -6.25
C PRO A 212 25.78 11.37 -7.16
N GLY A 213 25.06 10.50 -7.88
CA GLY A 213 25.65 9.54 -8.81
C GLY A 213 26.19 8.24 -8.21
N GLU A 214 26.15 8.06 -6.88
CA GLU A 214 26.50 6.80 -6.21
C GLU A 214 25.30 5.84 -6.14
N GLU A 215 25.55 4.59 -5.74
CA GLU A 215 24.52 3.58 -5.48
C GLU A 215 23.61 4.00 -4.33
N LEU A 216 22.43 3.36 -4.23
CA LEU A 216 21.48 3.61 -3.15
C LEU A 216 22.11 3.30 -1.78
N GLY A 217 21.91 4.20 -0.83
CA GLY A 217 22.37 4.02 0.55
C GLY A 217 21.45 3.08 1.36
N THR A 218 21.73 2.97 2.65
CA THR A 218 20.94 2.13 3.56
C THR A 218 19.51 2.64 3.64
N ARG A 219 18.55 1.75 3.36
CA ARG A 219 17.12 2.04 3.39
C ARG A 219 16.60 2.05 4.83
N CYS A 220 15.86 3.09 5.16
CA CYS A 220 15.01 3.17 6.34
C CYS A 220 13.54 3.08 5.88
N GLU A 221 12.74 2.28 6.57
CA GLU A 221 11.32 2.10 6.26
C GLU A 221 10.46 2.67 7.39
N ILE A 222 9.46 3.50 7.02
CA ILE A 222 8.47 4.05 7.94
C ILE A 222 7.12 3.48 7.54
N LYS A 223 6.58 2.61 8.40
CA LYS A 223 5.38 1.83 8.10
C LYS A 223 4.08 2.48 8.52
N ASN A 224 3.01 2.13 7.81
CA ASN A 224 1.62 2.37 8.18
C ASN A 224 1.29 3.85 8.39
N VAL A 225 1.75 4.72 7.49
CA VAL A 225 1.42 6.15 7.53
C VAL A 225 0.05 6.38 6.91
N ASN A 226 -0.89 6.85 7.70
CA ASN A 226 -2.30 7.00 7.34
C ASN A 226 -2.75 8.47 7.19
N SER A 227 -1.84 9.38 6.91
CA SER A 227 -2.14 10.80 6.69
C SER A 227 -1.11 11.45 5.77
N ILE A 228 -1.57 12.24 4.81
CA ILE A 228 -0.69 13.03 3.93
C ILE A 228 0.18 13.99 4.73
N LYS A 229 -0.36 14.58 5.80
CA LYS A 229 0.41 15.43 6.73
C LYS A 229 1.52 14.63 7.41
N PHE A 230 1.21 13.43 7.89
CA PHE A 230 2.19 12.59 8.59
C PHE A 230 3.28 12.07 7.66
N ILE A 231 3.00 11.86 6.36
CA ILE A 231 4.02 11.56 5.35
C ILE A 231 5.08 12.67 5.31
N GLY A 232 4.66 13.92 5.22
CA GLY A 232 5.57 15.04 5.24
C GLY A 232 6.36 15.16 6.55
N GLN A 233 5.71 14.94 7.69
CA GLN A 233 6.36 14.97 9.01
C GLN A 233 7.37 13.84 9.18
N ALA A 234 6.99 12.61 8.81
CA ALA A 234 7.88 11.44 8.87
C ALA A 234 9.16 11.66 8.06
N LEU A 235 9.03 12.20 6.85
CA LEU A 235 10.17 12.51 6.00
C LEU A 235 10.99 13.69 6.51
N SER A 236 10.39 14.66 7.21
CA SER A 236 11.11 15.78 7.80
C SER A 236 11.96 15.36 9.01
N LEU A 237 11.56 14.32 9.75
CA LEU A 237 12.32 13.80 10.90
C LEU A 237 13.64 13.11 10.49
N ILE A 238 13.77 12.68 9.25
CA ILE A 238 14.99 12.06 8.73
C ILE A 238 16.15 13.04 8.65
N HIS A 239 15.87 14.33 8.59
CA HIS A 239 16.88 15.39 8.60
C HIS A 239 17.55 15.58 9.97
N ILE A 240 17.05 15.00 11.03
CA ILE A 240 17.61 15.04 12.38
C ILE A 240 18.65 13.94 12.56
#